data_4ff15012e36c2c125e32fa5d28b29d76
#
_entry.id   4ff15012e36c2c125e32fa5d28b29d76
#
_cell.length_a   1.000
_cell.length_b   1.000
_cell.length_c   1.000
_cell.angle_alpha   90.00
_cell.angle_beta   90.00
_cell.angle_gamma   90.00
#
_symmetry.space_group_name_H-M   'P 1'
#
loop_
_entity.id
_entity.type
_entity.pdbx_description
1 polymer ?
#
loop_
_entity_poly.entity_id
_entity_poly.type
_entity_poly.pdbx_seq_one_letter_code
_entity_poly.pdbx_strand_id
1 'polypeptide(L)'
;MTSPETPSTPLPVIANVSRVVTRVVDRICGDRCDFPLLVAAACVEALKNFGIESRVMYGQVAWIEVMQDHSLAWAGCWGENFHFWVATQFGEVVDLNTSVAHRKRAHATPQLKALYSPPILWSSEVPGFYKYLPEGVAELELTEEKDIRRFEQVTREIGEKCIPTAISGEPEFPNEPILCPGRKLLDDSQETFRHFDRALSVQKIPAAPF
;
A
#
# COMPACT_ATOMS: atom_id res chain seq x y z
N MET A 1 12.04 29.73 13.47
CA MET A 1 10.74 29.71 12.77
C MET A 1 10.53 28.27 12.35
N THR A 2 9.64 27.52 13.00
CA THR A 2 9.23 26.18 12.59
C THR A 2 8.39 26.33 11.31
N SER A 3 8.80 25.69 10.21
CA SER A 3 7.97 25.59 9.02
C SER A 3 6.61 25.01 9.43
N PRO A 4 5.49 25.52 8.91
CA PRO A 4 4.19 24.90 9.15
C PRO A 4 4.27 23.44 8.74
N GLU A 5 3.91 22.53 9.64
CA GLU A 5 3.81 21.11 9.31
C GLU A 5 2.79 20.93 8.19
N THR A 6 3.17 20.27 7.13
CA THR A 6 2.25 19.93 6.04
C THR A 6 1.17 19.00 6.62
N PRO A 7 -0.12 19.31 6.39
CA PRO A 7 -1.19 18.43 6.86
C PRO A 7 -0.99 17.00 6.35
N SER A 8 -1.20 16.02 7.21
CA SER A 8 -1.07 14.59 6.88
C SER A 8 -2.13 13.79 7.61
N THR A 9 -2.38 12.57 7.13
CA THR A 9 -3.26 11.63 7.81
C THR A 9 -2.72 11.33 9.22
N PRO A 10 -3.54 11.46 10.28
CA PRO A 10 -3.12 11.16 11.65
C PRO A 10 -2.66 9.71 11.80
N LEU A 11 -1.59 9.48 12.54
CA LEU A 11 -1.01 8.15 12.76
C LEU A 11 -2.01 7.08 13.24
N PRO A 12 -2.91 7.35 14.19
CA PRO A 12 -3.91 6.36 14.61
C PRO A 12 -4.87 5.97 13.49
N VAL A 13 -5.16 6.90 12.55
CA VAL A 13 -5.99 6.61 11.37
C VAL A 13 -5.22 5.71 10.41
N ILE A 14 -3.95 6.02 10.11
CA ILE A 14 -3.08 5.18 9.28
C ILE A 14 -3.05 3.75 9.81
N ALA A 15 -2.78 3.58 11.12
CA ALA A 15 -2.73 2.28 11.77
C ALA A 15 -4.05 1.52 11.66
N ASN A 16 -5.16 2.18 12.03
CA ASN A 16 -6.47 1.55 12.01
C ASN A 16 -6.90 1.16 10.59
N VAL A 17 -6.83 2.08 9.63
CA VAL A 17 -7.23 1.83 8.23
C VAL A 17 -6.38 0.73 7.62
N SER A 18 -5.05 0.80 7.72
CA SER A 18 -4.17 -0.22 7.16
C SER A 18 -4.46 -1.60 7.73
N ARG A 19 -4.60 -1.71 9.06
CA ARG A 19 -4.89 -2.97 9.74
C ARG A 19 -6.27 -3.54 9.38
N VAL A 20 -7.30 -2.70 9.37
CA VAL A 20 -8.66 -3.17 9.12
C VAL A 20 -8.83 -3.55 7.67
N VAL A 21 -8.38 -2.71 6.73
CA VAL A 21 -8.53 -2.98 5.29
C VAL A 21 -7.79 -4.27 4.91
N THR A 22 -6.51 -4.40 5.28
CA THR A 22 -5.72 -5.59 4.93
C THR A 22 -6.34 -6.87 5.50
N ARG A 23 -6.72 -6.88 6.80
CA ARG A 23 -7.33 -8.05 7.45
C ARG A 23 -8.70 -8.41 6.88
N VAL A 24 -9.55 -7.42 6.59
CA VAL A 24 -10.89 -7.68 6.08
C VAL A 24 -10.82 -8.23 4.66
N VAL A 25 -10.00 -7.61 3.78
CA VAL A 25 -9.87 -8.08 2.41
C VAL A 25 -9.22 -9.47 2.36
N ASP A 26 -8.12 -9.70 3.08
CA ASP A 26 -7.48 -11.03 3.13
C ASP A 26 -8.44 -12.12 3.63
N ARG A 27 -9.26 -11.82 4.64
CA ARG A 27 -10.24 -12.80 5.17
C ARG A 27 -11.38 -13.09 4.20
N ILE A 28 -11.88 -12.10 3.47
CA ILE A 28 -13.03 -12.26 2.56
C ILE A 28 -12.57 -12.80 1.21
N CYS A 29 -11.42 -12.35 0.71
CA CYS A 29 -10.94 -12.64 -0.63
C CYS A 29 -9.87 -13.74 -0.69
N GLY A 30 -9.22 -14.05 0.44
CA GLY A 30 -8.13 -15.02 0.56
C GLY A 30 -6.75 -14.37 0.39
N ASP A 31 -6.49 -13.68 -0.70
CA ASP A 31 -5.23 -12.96 -0.91
C ASP A 31 -5.51 -11.62 -1.60
N ARG A 32 -5.28 -10.52 -0.87
CA ARG A 32 -5.53 -9.17 -1.39
C ARG A 32 -4.66 -8.79 -2.60
N CYS A 33 -3.57 -9.50 -2.80
CA CYS A 33 -2.70 -9.34 -3.98
C CYS A 33 -3.49 -9.52 -5.29
N ASP A 34 -4.58 -10.31 -5.29
CA ASP A 34 -5.44 -10.54 -6.45
C ASP A 34 -6.48 -9.43 -6.67
N PHE A 35 -6.64 -8.54 -5.72
CA PHE A 35 -7.73 -7.57 -5.67
C PHE A 35 -7.24 -6.13 -5.42
N PRO A 36 -6.23 -5.62 -6.16
CA PRO A 36 -5.67 -4.30 -5.87
C PRO A 36 -6.69 -3.17 -5.97
N LEU A 37 -7.63 -3.24 -6.93
CA LEU A 37 -8.71 -2.27 -7.04
C LEU A 37 -9.65 -2.31 -5.83
N LEU A 38 -10.02 -3.50 -5.36
CA LEU A 38 -10.88 -3.67 -4.19
C LEU A 38 -10.19 -3.14 -2.92
N VAL A 39 -8.89 -3.39 -2.75
CA VAL A 39 -8.11 -2.87 -1.61
C VAL A 39 -8.09 -1.34 -1.62
N ALA A 40 -7.83 -0.73 -2.78
CA ALA A 40 -7.82 0.72 -2.91
C ALA A 40 -9.22 1.32 -2.65
N ALA A 41 -10.28 0.75 -3.22
CA ALA A 41 -11.66 1.19 -2.98
C ALA A 41 -12.07 1.03 -1.51
N ALA A 42 -11.72 -0.09 -0.88
CA ALA A 42 -11.92 -0.34 0.54
C ALA A 42 -11.19 0.69 1.43
N CYS A 43 -9.98 1.06 1.05
CA CYS A 43 -9.21 2.09 1.74
C CYS A 43 -9.89 3.47 1.64
N VAL A 44 -10.42 3.84 0.47
CA VAL A 44 -11.20 5.08 0.28
C VAL A 44 -12.45 5.08 1.19
N GLU A 45 -13.21 3.99 1.22
CA GLU A 45 -14.37 3.87 2.11
C GLU A 45 -14.00 3.95 3.59
N ALA A 46 -12.87 3.36 3.99
CA ALA A 46 -12.36 3.48 5.35
C ALA A 46 -12.00 4.93 5.71
N LEU A 47 -11.31 5.64 4.81
CA LEU A 47 -10.88 7.03 5.03
C LEU A 47 -12.05 8.01 5.15
N LYS A 48 -13.16 7.77 4.43
CA LYS A 48 -14.40 8.56 4.56
C LYS A 48 -14.92 8.61 6.00
N ASN A 49 -14.81 7.52 6.75
CA ASN A 49 -15.27 7.45 8.14
C ASN A 49 -14.49 8.40 9.07
N PHE A 50 -13.30 8.82 8.64
CA PHE A 50 -12.45 9.78 9.34
C PHE A 50 -12.50 11.19 8.73
N GLY A 51 -13.40 11.43 7.76
CA GLY A 51 -13.52 12.72 7.07
C GLY A 51 -12.33 13.05 6.16
N ILE A 52 -11.59 12.04 5.70
CA ILE A 52 -10.44 12.21 4.80
C ILE A 52 -10.89 11.97 3.38
N GLU A 53 -10.85 13.02 2.55
CA GLU A 53 -11.12 12.91 1.12
C GLU A 53 -9.99 12.18 0.42
N SER A 54 -10.37 11.21 -0.39
CA SER A 54 -9.42 10.39 -1.12
C SER A 54 -10.05 9.79 -2.37
N ARG A 55 -9.21 9.32 -3.29
CA ARG A 55 -9.65 8.73 -4.55
C ARG A 55 -8.76 7.59 -4.96
N VAL A 56 -9.32 6.63 -5.68
CA VAL A 56 -8.56 5.54 -6.28
C VAL A 56 -7.86 6.06 -7.53
N MET A 57 -6.56 5.85 -7.58
CA MET A 57 -5.71 6.11 -8.75
C MET A 57 -5.38 4.80 -9.43
N TYR A 58 -5.17 4.85 -10.74
CA TYR A 58 -4.60 3.74 -11.48
C TYR A 58 -3.44 4.19 -12.36
N GLY A 59 -2.56 3.26 -12.70
CA GLY A 59 -1.43 3.52 -13.58
C GLY A 59 -0.32 2.50 -13.37
N GLN A 60 0.89 2.87 -13.80
CA GLN A 60 2.05 2.02 -13.67
C GLN A 60 2.71 2.23 -12.32
N VAL A 61 3.22 1.14 -11.74
CA VAL A 61 3.95 1.17 -10.48
C VAL A 61 5.17 0.26 -10.56
N ALA A 62 6.28 0.69 -10.01
CA ALA A 62 7.44 -0.15 -9.80
C ALA A 62 8.00 0.06 -8.39
N TRP A 63 8.53 -1.00 -7.81
CA TRP A 63 9.23 -1.00 -6.52
C TRP A 63 10.47 -1.87 -6.61
N ILE A 64 11.46 -1.58 -5.75
CA ILE A 64 12.63 -2.42 -5.62
C ILE A 64 12.33 -3.60 -4.70
N GLU A 65 12.82 -4.76 -5.09
CA GLU A 65 12.90 -5.95 -4.25
C GLU A 65 14.33 -6.40 -4.08
N VAL A 66 14.60 -6.99 -2.92
CA VAL A 66 15.85 -7.71 -2.66
C VAL A 66 15.63 -9.16 -3.07
N MET A 67 16.41 -9.64 -4.01
CA MET A 67 16.32 -11.00 -4.54
C MET A 67 17.08 -12.00 -3.66
N GLN A 68 16.88 -13.31 -3.88
CA GLN A 68 17.55 -14.38 -3.11
C GLN A 68 19.08 -14.36 -3.20
N ASP A 69 19.63 -13.84 -4.31
CA ASP A 69 21.07 -13.62 -4.47
C ASP A 69 21.54 -12.27 -3.88
N HIS A 70 20.66 -11.62 -3.12
CA HIS A 70 20.85 -10.28 -2.55
C HIS A 70 20.95 -9.14 -3.57
N SER A 71 20.74 -9.38 -4.87
CA SER A 71 20.66 -8.30 -5.85
C SER A 71 19.40 -7.48 -5.69
N LEU A 72 19.39 -6.25 -6.24
CA LEU A 72 18.22 -5.39 -6.31
C LEU A 72 17.58 -5.51 -7.70
N ALA A 73 16.27 -5.69 -7.74
CA ALA A 73 15.52 -5.74 -8.98
C ALA A 73 14.24 -4.91 -8.89
N TRP A 74 13.87 -4.26 -9.99
CA TRP A 74 12.56 -3.65 -10.12
C TRP A 74 11.51 -4.73 -10.38
N ALA A 75 10.42 -4.63 -9.63
CA ALA A 75 9.21 -5.40 -9.82
C ALA A 75 8.01 -4.44 -9.83
N GLY A 76 6.87 -4.87 -10.35
CA GLY A 76 5.68 -4.02 -10.38
C GLY A 76 4.73 -4.35 -11.51
N CYS A 77 3.92 -3.37 -11.88
CA CYS A 77 2.95 -3.41 -12.95
C CYS A 77 3.23 -2.25 -13.91
N TRP A 78 3.61 -2.57 -15.14
CA TRP A 78 3.89 -1.60 -16.21
C TRP A 78 3.56 -2.17 -17.59
N GLY A 79 3.61 -1.34 -18.63
CA GLY A 79 3.18 -1.69 -19.98
C GLY A 79 1.66 -1.79 -20.04
N GLU A 80 1.13 -2.99 -20.29
CA GLU A 80 -0.32 -3.23 -20.37
C GLU A 80 -0.96 -3.58 -19.00
N ASN A 81 -0.15 -3.67 -17.95
CA ASN A 81 -0.62 -3.99 -16.61
C ASN A 81 -0.73 -2.73 -15.76
N PHE A 82 -1.85 -2.57 -15.08
CA PHE A 82 -2.11 -1.47 -14.18
C PHE A 82 -2.15 -1.92 -12.74
N HIS A 83 -1.76 -1.00 -11.87
CA HIS A 83 -1.94 -1.12 -10.43
C HIS A 83 -2.88 -0.04 -9.92
N PHE A 84 -3.42 -0.24 -8.71
CA PHE A 84 -4.35 0.68 -8.07
C PHE A 84 -3.83 1.07 -6.69
N TRP A 85 -3.90 2.35 -6.39
CA TRP A 85 -3.53 2.92 -5.10
C TRP A 85 -4.47 4.07 -4.74
N VAL A 86 -4.32 4.66 -3.57
CA VAL A 86 -5.14 5.79 -3.13
C VAL A 86 -4.30 7.05 -3.08
N ALA A 87 -4.88 8.17 -3.53
CA ALA A 87 -4.38 9.51 -3.28
C ALA A 87 -5.29 10.22 -2.28
N THR A 88 -4.72 10.74 -1.19
CA THR A 88 -5.47 11.51 -0.17
C THR A 88 -5.45 13.01 -0.47
N GLN A 89 -6.36 13.76 0.18
CA GLN A 89 -6.38 15.23 0.14
C GLN A 89 -5.07 15.88 0.61
N PHE A 90 -4.24 15.14 1.34
CA PHE A 90 -2.95 15.61 1.84
C PHE A 90 -1.80 15.34 0.83
N GLY A 91 -2.12 14.84 -0.36
CA GLY A 91 -1.13 14.49 -1.38
C GLY A 91 -0.36 13.20 -1.08
N GLU A 92 -0.86 12.37 -0.16
CA GLU A 92 -0.24 11.10 0.16
C GLU A 92 -0.60 10.03 -0.86
N VAL A 93 0.36 9.19 -1.21
CA VAL A 93 0.19 7.92 -1.89
C VAL A 93 -0.02 6.84 -0.82
N VAL A 94 -1.13 6.12 -0.90
CA VAL A 94 -1.44 5.01 0.00
C VAL A 94 -1.58 3.74 -0.82
N ASP A 95 -0.65 2.82 -0.64
CA ASP A 95 -0.65 1.53 -1.32
C ASP A 95 -0.49 0.39 -0.31
N LEU A 96 -1.61 -0.24 0.02
CA LEU A 96 -1.68 -1.32 0.99
C LEU A 96 -1.28 -2.68 0.40
N ASN A 97 -0.97 -2.74 -0.89
CA ASN A 97 -0.64 -3.97 -1.60
C ASN A 97 0.86 -4.18 -1.84
N THR A 98 1.70 -3.15 -1.69
CA THR A 98 3.13 -3.28 -2.00
C THR A 98 3.81 -4.43 -1.24
N SER A 99 3.45 -4.65 0.02
CA SER A 99 4.02 -5.73 0.83
C SER A 99 3.67 -7.15 0.36
N VAL A 100 2.59 -7.32 -0.39
CA VAL A 100 2.10 -8.62 -0.89
C VAL A 100 2.15 -8.74 -2.41
N ALA A 101 2.31 -7.63 -3.12
CA ALA A 101 2.28 -7.59 -4.58
C ALA A 101 3.35 -8.48 -5.24
N HIS A 102 4.46 -8.80 -4.50
CA HIS A 102 5.48 -9.75 -4.95
C HIS A 102 4.95 -11.14 -5.28
N ARG A 103 3.74 -11.49 -4.86
CA ARG A 103 3.17 -12.82 -5.10
C ARG A 103 2.71 -13.02 -6.54
N LYS A 104 2.34 -11.94 -7.25
CA LYS A 104 1.74 -12.00 -8.60
C LYS A 104 2.28 -11.01 -9.63
N ARG A 105 3.43 -10.43 -9.42
CA ARG A 105 3.98 -9.43 -10.32
C ARG A 105 4.76 -9.99 -11.50
N ALA A 106 4.88 -9.16 -12.53
CA ALA A 106 5.92 -9.31 -13.53
C ALA A 106 7.28 -8.93 -12.95
N HIS A 107 8.27 -9.76 -13.17
CA HIS A 107 9.67 -9.44 -12.88
C HIS A 107 10.40 -9.05 -14.16
N ALA A 108 11.27 -8.07 -14.05
CA ALA A 108 12.28 -7.85 -15.06
C ALA A 108 13.24 -9.06 -15.20
N THR A 109 13.35 -9.87 -14.12
CA THR A 109 14.16 -11.10 -14.11
C THR A 109 13.35 -12.25 -13.49
N PRO A 110 12.60 -13.02 -14.28
CA PRO A 110 11.63 -14.02 -13.78
C PRO A 110 12.20 -15.18 -12.99
N GLN A 111 13.51 -15.40 -13.04
CA GLN A 111 14.17 -16.61 -12.51
C GLN A 111 14.52 -16.51 -11.01
N LEU A 112 14.52 -15.32 -10.43
CA LEU A 112 14.88 -15.12 -9.04
C LEU A 112 13.63 -14.79 -8.21
N LYS A 113 13.54 -15.40 -7.01
CA LYS A 113 12.49 -15.07 -6.04
C LYS A 113 12.91 -13.88 -5.19
N ALA A 114 11.95 -13.04 -4.83
CA ALA A 114 12.18 -11.99 -3.86
C ALA A 114 12.41 -12.60 -2.47
N LEU A 115 13.44 -12.09 -1.80
CA LEU A 115 13.71 -12.37 -0.40
C LEU A 115 12.96 -11.36 0.49
N TYR A 116 13.01 -10.08 0.12
CA TYR A 116 12.32 -9.01 0.81
C TYR A 116 11.57 -8.12 -0.17
N SER A 117 10.32 -7.82 0.15
CA SER A 117 9.48 -6.84 -0.53
C SER A 117 9.47 -5.52 0.25
N PRO A 118 9.19 -4.40 -0.42
CA PRO A 118 9.07 -3.13 0.27
C PRO A 118 7.85 -3.10 1.19
N PRO A 119 7.84 -2.22 2.21
CA PRO A 119 6.71 -2.05 3.13
C PRO A 119 5.45 -1.54 2.41
N ILE A 120 4.32 -1.52 3.11
CA ILE A 120 3.15 -0.70 2.74
C ILE A 120 3.61 0.75 2.63
N LEU A 121 3.18 1.44 1.57
CA LEU A 121 3.46 2.88 1.40
C LEU A 121 2.27 3.71 1.86
N TRP A 122 2.52 4.66 2.77
CA TRP A 122 1.58 5.71 3.15
C TRP A 122 2.36 7.02 3.32
N SER A 123 2.59 7.74 2.25
CA SER A 123 3.49 8.90 2.30
C SER A 123 3.17 9.94 1.22
N SER A 124 3.32 11.21 1.55
CA SER A 124 3.38 12.30 0.57
C SER A 124 4.74 12.39 -0.14
N GLU A 125 5.78 11.78 0.46
CA GLU A 125 7.11 11.68 -0.13
C GLU A 125 7.36 10.23 -0.56
N VAL A 126 7.28 9.97 -1.86
CA VAL A 126 7.53 8.64 -2.43
C VAL A 126 9.03 8.38 -2.46
N PRO A 127 9.55 7.40 -1.70
CA PRO A 127 10.98 7.08 -1.70
C PRO A 127 11.47 6.61 -3.06
N GLY A 128 12.76 6.81 -3.34
CA GLY A 128 13.37 6.50 -4.64
C GLY A 128 13.33 5.03 -5.06
N PHE A 129 13.00 4.13 -4.13
CA PHE A 129 12.79 2.70 -4.42
C PHE A 129 11.32 2.34 -4.73
N TYR A 130 10.45 3.34 -4.87
CA TYR A 130 9.13 3.25 -5.50
C TYR A 130 9.05 4.21 -6.68
N LYS A 131 8.25 3.86 -7.67
CA LYS A 131 7.85 4.73 -8.78
C LYS A 131 6.37 4.55 -9.01
N TYR A 132 5.66 5.66 -9.12
CA TYR A 132 4.25 5.72 -9.49
C TYR A 132 4.10 6.66 -10.69
N LEU A 133 3.51 6.16 -11.76
CA LEU A 133 3.15 6.93 -12.93
C LEU A 133 1.62 6.85 -13.07
N PRO A 134 0.88 7.86 -12.53
CA PRO A 134 -0.57 7.86 -12.60
C PRO A 134 -1.04 8.10 -14.03
N GLU A 135 -2.05 7.31 -14.46
CA GLU A 135 -2.71 7.47 -15.74
C GLU A 135 -4.13 8.05 -15.58
N GLY A 136 -4.73 7.92 -14.40
CA GLY A 136 -6.02 8.53 -14.13
C GLY A 136 -6.59 8.18 -12.76
N VAL A 137 -7.83 8.60 -12.57
CA VAL A 137 -8.68 8.23 -11.43
C VAL A 137 -9.51 7.03 -11.86
N ALA A 138 -9.50 5.97 -11.04
CA ALA A 138 -10.30 4.79 -11.32
C ALA A 138 -11.72 4.98 -10.82
N GLU A 139 -12.68 4.64 -11.68
CA GLU A 139 -14.08 4.48 -11.31
C GLU A 139 -14.35 2.98 -11.06
N LEU A 140 -15.03 2.67 -9.97
CA LEU A 140 -15.35 1.29 -9.64
C LEU A 140 -16.65 0.88 -10.35
N GLU A 141 -16.51 0.21 -11.47
CA GLU A 141 -17.65 -0.42 -12.19
C GLU A 141 -17.63 -1.93 -11.94
N LEU A 142 -18.53 -2.42 -11.09
CA LEU A 142 -18.70 -3.84 -10.82
C LEU A 142 -19.88 -4.37 -11.61
N THR A 143 -19.62 -5.31 -12.51
CA THR A 143 -20.65 -5.94 -13.37
C THR A 143 -21.02 -7.35 -12.94
N GLU A 144 -20.08 -8.08 -12.32
CA GLU A 144 -20.32 -9.44 -11.87
C GLU A 144 -20.94 -9.46 -10.47
N GLU A 145 -22.05 -10.18 -10.31
CA GLU A 145 -22.78 -10.26 -9.04
C GLU A 145 -21.91 -10.73 -7.86
N LYS A 146 -20.97 -11.65 -8.11
CA LYS A 146 -20.04 -12.12 -7.08
C LYS A 146 -19.11 -11.00 -6.58
N ASP A 147 -18.69 -10.11 -7.48
CA ASP A 147 -17.78 -9.01 -7.13
C ASP A 147 -18.53 -7.87 -6.45
N ILE A 148 -19.77 -7.61 -6.86
CA ILE A 148 -20.69 -6.70 -6.15
C ILE A 148 -20.90 -7.18 -4.72
N ARG A 149 -21.29 -8.45 -4.51
CA ARG A 149 -21.49 -9.01 -3.16
C ARG A 149 -20.22 -8.96 -2.30
N ARG A 150 -19.06 -9.24 -2.89
CA ARG A 150 -17.77 -9.17 -2.21
C ARG A 150 -17.46 -7.75 -1.78
N PHE A 151 -17.65 -6.78 -2.66
CA PHE A 151 -17.44 -5.37 -2.36
C PHE A 151 -18.38 -4.89 -1.25
N GLU A 152 -19.66 -5.20 -1.34
CA GLU A 152 -20.67 -4.88 -0.30
C GLU A 152 -20.30 -5.49 1.06
N GLN A 153 -19.82 -6.73 1.08
CA GLN A 153 -19.39 -7.38 2.31
C GLN A 153 -18.16 -6.67 2.90
N VAL A 154 -17.15 -6.36 2.08
CA VAL A 154 -15.93 -5.66 2.50
C VAL A 154 -16.27 -4.28 3.06
N THR A 155 -17.04 -3.47 2.32
CA THR A 155 -17.38 -2.10 2.73
C THR A 155 -18.22 -2.06 4.00
N ARG A 156 -19.19 -2.99 4.16
CA ARG A 156 -19.97 -3.11 5.40
C ARG A 156 -19.07 -3.38 6.61
N GLU A 157 -18.17 -4.36 6.52
CA GLU A 157 -17.30 -4.68 7.65
C GLU A 157 -16.27 -3.59 7.94
N ILE A 158 -15.82 -2.88 6.94
CA ILE A 158 -14.97 -1.70 7.12
C ILE A 158 -15.75 -0.61 7.83
N GLY A 159 -16.99 -0.33 7.42
CA GLY A 159 -17.88 0.63 8.08
C GLY A 159 -18.10 0.32 9.56
N GLU A 160 -18.16 -0.96 9.93
CA GLU A 160 -18.31 -1.41 11.32
C GLU A 160 -17.03 -1.28 12.16
N LYS A 161 -15.85 -1.39 11.55
CA LYS A 161 -14.55 -1.51 12.23
C LYS A 161 -13.68 -0.26 12.13
N CYS A 162 -13.78 0.49 11.04
CA CYS A 162 -13.09 1.77 10.85
C CYS A 162 -13.97 2.92 11.32
N ILE A 163 -14.12 3.08 12.63
CA ILE A 163 -14.90 4.17 13.23
C ILE A 163 -14.00 5.01 14.15
N PRO A 164 -14.20 6.35 14.23
CA PRO A 164 -13.38 7.23 15.05
C PRO A 164 -13.31 6.82 16.52
N THR A 165 -14.39 6.25 17.07
CA THR A 165 -14.45 5.77 18.46
C THR A 165 -13.61 4.50 18.69
N ALA A 166 -13.23 3.76 17.67
CA ALA A 166 -12.36 2.59 17.80
C ALA A 166 -10.87 2.94 17.94
N ILE A 167 -10.51 4.22 17.83
CA ILE A 167 -9.13 4.73 17.97
C ILE A 167 -8.82 5.13 19.41
N SER A 168 -9.48 4.55 20.40
CA SER A 168 -9.16 4.77 21.81
C SER A 168 -8.10 3.76 22.26
N GLY A 169 -6.88 4.24 22.53
CA GLY A 169 -5.77 3.41 22.99
C GLY A 169 -4.49 3.55 22.16
N GLU A 170 -3.52 2.70 22.42
CA GLU A 170 -2.32 2.63 21.57
C GLU A 170 -2.70 2.13 20.18
N PRO A 171 -2.11 2.72 19.09
CA PRO A 171 -2.41 2.31 17.74
C PRO A 171 -1.95 0.86 17.52
N GLU A 172 -2.88 -0.01 17.13
CA GLU A 172 -2.54 -1.35 16.64
C GLU A 172 -2.26 -1.29 15.14
N PHE A 173 -1.05 -1.68 14.75
CA PHE A 173 -0.64 -1.73 13.35
C PHE A 173 -0.94 -3.09 12.70
N PRO A 174 -0.98 -3.18 11.35
CA PRO A 174 -0.98 -4.46 10.67
C PRO A 174 0.35 -5.19 10.92
N ASN A 175 0.38 -6.48 10.60
CA ASN A 175 1.61 -7.28 10.74
C ASN A 175 2.70 -6.90 9.72
N GLU A 176 2.33 -6.14 8.69
CA GLU A 176 3.25 -5.63 7.68
C GLU A 176 3.74 -4.23 8.05
N PRO A 177 5.02 -3.94 7.81
CA PRO A 177 5.58 -2.63 8.06
C PRO A 177 4.95 -1.56 7.15
N ILE A 178 4.72 -0.37 7.70
CA ILE A 178 4.18 0.79 6.97
C ILE A 178 5.23 1.88 6.94
N LEU A 179 5.55 2.36 5.77
CA LEU A 179 6.40 3.52 5.58
C LEU A 179 5.56 4.79 5.55
N CYS A 180 5.72 5.61 6.59
CA CYS A 180 5.04 6.90 6.76
C CYS A 180 6.03 8.08 6.71
N PRO A 181 5.56 9.30 6.38
CA PRO A 181 6.41 10.50 6.42
C PRO A 181 7.03 10.72 7.80
N GLY A 182 8.32 11.04 7.84
CA GLY A 182 9.05 11.35 9.07
C GLY A 182 9.21 10.21 10.08
N ARG A 183 8.60 9.04 9.82
CA ARG A 183 8.71 7.85 10.67
C ARG A 183 9.10 6.67 9.80
N LYS A 184 10.27 6.16 10.00
CA LYS A 184 10.83 5.13 9.12
C LYS A 184 10.05 3.82 9.09
N LEU A 185 9.27 3.48 10.12
CA LEU A 185 8.39 2.31 10.14
C LEU A 185 7.51 2.29 11.39
N LEU A 186 6.31 1.85 11.19
CA LEU A 186 5.33 1.59 12.24
C LEU A 186 5.16 0.08 12.40
N ASP A 187 6.15 -0.59 12.96
CA ASP A 187 6.00 -2.00 13.32
C ASP A 187 7.16 -2.52 14.19
N ASP A 188 6.85 -3.57 14.98
CA ASP A 188 7.82 -4.38 15.72
C ASP A 188 8.60 -5.36 14.83
N SER A 189 8.17 -5.60 13.57
CA SER A 189 8.88 -6.46 12.61
C SER A 189 10.11 -5.77 11.98
N GLN A 190 10.82 -4.99 12.76
CA GLN A 190 11.98 -4.21 12.35
C GLN A 190 13.08 -5.03 11.64
N GLU A 191 13.08 -6.35 11.80
CA GLU A 191 14.15 -7.20 11.29
C GLU A 191 14.08 -7.34 9.76
N THR A 192 12.89 -7.60 9.20
CA THR A 192 12.72 -7.74 7.74
C THR A 192 13.05 -6.44 7.00
N PHE A 193 12.62 -5.30 7.56
CA PHE A 193 12.92 -4.01 6.96
C PHE A 193 14.38 -3.60 7.13
N ARG A 194 15.02 -3.93 8.24
CA ARG A 194 16.47 -3.68 8.42
C ARG A 194 17.30 -4.36 7.34
N HIS A 195 16.93 -5.57 6.94
CA HIS A 195 17.59 -6.27 5.85
C HIS A 195 17.35 -5.60 4.51
N PHE A 196 16.11 -5.16 4.24
CA PHE A 196 15.76 -4.41 3.04
C PHE A 196 16.51 -3.07 2.98
N ASP A 197 16.44 -2.25 4.03
CA ASP A 197 17.12 -0.95 4.13
C ASP A 197 18.66 -1.09 4.00
N ARG A 198 19.23 -2.13 4.63
CA ARG A 198 20.64 -2.42 4.49
C ARG A 198 21.03 -2.78 3.05
N ALA A 199 20.24 -3.58 2.37
CA ALA A 199 20.51 -3.92 0.97
C ALA A 199 20.46 -2.67 0.08
N LEU A 200 19.47 -1.78 0.29
CA LEU A 200 19.39 -0.50 -0.41
C LEU A 200 20.58 0.42 -0.13
N SER A 201 21.12 0.41 1.09
CA SER A 201 22.21 1.30 1.50
C SER A 201 23.56 0.92 0.90
N VAL A 202 23.77 -0.36 0.56
CA VAL A 202 25.05 -0.87 0.07
C VAL A 202 25.10 -1.10 -1.45
N GLN A 203 23.99 -0.99 -2.14
CA GLN A 203 23.88 -1.25 -3.57
C GLN A 203 23.32 -0.04 -4.32
N LYS A 204 23.76 0.11 -5.54
CA LYS A 204 23.20 1.11 -6.45
C LYS A 204 21.83 0.60 -6.96
N ILE A 205 20.80 1.39 -6.75
CA ILE A 205 19.48 1.11 -7.32
C ILE A 205 19.58 1.10 -8.84
N PRO A 206 19.14 0.04 -9.53
CA PRO A 206 19.12 -0.02 -11.00
C PRO A 206 18.27 1.11 -11.58
N ALA A 207 18.46 1.40 -12.87
CA ALA A 207 17.57 2.33 -13.58
C ALA A 207 16.13 1.82 -13.53
N ALA A 208 15.19 2.73 -13.30
CA ALA A 208 13.76 2.39 -13.25
C ALA A 208 13.27 1.95 -14.63
N PRO A 209 12.20 1.11 -14.70
CA PRO A 209 11.67 0.61 -15.96
C PRO A 209 10.92 1.67 -16.78
N PHE A 210 10.55 2.81 -16.15
CA PHE A 210 9.89 3.96 -16.78
C PHE A 210 10.23 5.27 -16.04
#